data_8f3404b8e8e31f7037f9997e8d025065
#
_entry.id   8f3404b8e8e31f7037f9997e8d025065
#
_cell.length_a   1.000
_cell.length_b   1.000
_cell.length_c   1.000
_cell.angle_alpha   90.00
_cell.angle_beta   90.00
_cell.angle_gamma   90.00
#
_symmetry.space_group_name_H-M   'P 1'
#
loop_
_entity.id
_entity.type
_entity.pdbx_description
1 polymer ?
#
loop_
_entity_poly.entity_id
_entity_poly.type
_entity_poly.pdbx_seq_one_letter_code
_entity_poly.pdbx_strand_id
1 'polypeptide(L)'
;MRPAPRLPAVVLVTVLALCGCAGAPPPPPAPQEAEGRAIAAMAASLIGTPYHFGGADGVGFDCSGLALYVHERVGLIIPRTAAEQQRAAHPVPLAQLAPGDLVFFDIRGHSIDHVGIYAGDGRFIHAPRAGLAVTYGELGHGFYARRLASAGRFWDSATAAR
;
A
#
# COMPACT_ATOMS: atom_id res chain seq x y z
N MET A 1 7.00 10.39 -89.38
CA MET A 1 7.42 9.97 -88.00
C MET A 1 6.53 10.67 -87.02
N ARG A 2 5.65 9.89 -86.33
CA ARG A 2 4.75 10.41 -85.28
C ARG A 2 5.36 10.07 -83.95
N PRO A 3 5.42 11.00 -82.99
CA PRO A 3 5.90 10.68 -81.62
C PRO A 3 4.85 9.92 -80.85
N ALA A 4 5.29 8.92 -80.08
CA ALA A 4 4.46 8.07 -79.18
C ALA A 4 4.03 8.86 -77.95
N PRO A 5 2.82 8.56 -77.42
CA PRO A 5 2.32 9.21 -76.18
C PRO A 5 3.04 8.69 -74.95
N ARG A 6 3.49 9.60 -74.08
CA ARG A 6 4.04 9.32 -72.75
C ARG A 6 2.87 9.12 -71.75
N LEU A 7 2.72 7.92 -71.17
CA LEU A 7 1.83 7.63 -70.11
C LEU A 7 2.33 8.26 -68.76
N PRO A 8 1.47 8.87 -67.94
CA PRO A 8 1.88 9.39 -66.67
C PRO A 8 2.06 8.24 -65.65
N ALA A 9 3.16 8.25 -64.94
CA ALA A 9 3.41 7.35 -63.84
C ALA A 9 2.48 7.69 -62.65
N VAL A 10 1.57 6.77 -62.32
CA VAL A 10 0.73 6.86 -61.12
C VAL A 10 1.60 6.43 -59.91
N VAL A 11 1.96 7.40 -59.09
CA VAL A 11 2.62 7.13 -57.79
C VAL A 11 1.56 6.69 -56.79
N LEU A 12 1.54 5.39 -56.52
CA LEU A 12 0.68 4.81 -55.47
C LEU A 12 1.30 5.11 -54.09
N VAL A 13 0.76 6.11 -53.41
CA VAL A 13 1.15 6.41 -52.01
C VAL A 13 0.42 5.43 -51.10
N THR A 14 1.16 4.43 -50.64
CA THR A 14 0.66 3.48 -49.65
C THR A 14 0.71 4.15 -48.26
N VAL A 15 -0.44 4.60 -47.76
CA VAL A 15 -0.58 5.09 -46.36
C VAL A 15 -0.57 3.88 -45.42
N LEU A 16 0.55 3.64 -44.75
CA LEU A 16 0.64 2.67 -43.67
C LEU A 16 -0.13 3.24 -42.45
N ALA A 17 -1.34 2.75 -42.21
CA ALA A 17 -2.08 3.02 -40.98
C ALA A 17 -1.38 2.29 -39.83
N LEU A 18 -0.62 3.04 -38.98
CA LEU A 18 -0.13 2.56 -37.70
C LEU A 18 -1.35 2.40 -36.74
N CYS A 19 -1.93 1.19 -36.69
CA CYS A 19 -2.83 0.81 -35.62
C CYS A 19 -2.03 0.77 -34.31
N GLY A 20 -2.02 1.88 -33.57
CA GLY A 20 -1.53 1.92 -32.20
C GLY A 20 -2.43 1.03 -31.34
N CYS A 21 -1.88 -0.08 -30.83
CA CYS A 21 -2.53 -0.87 -29.77
C CYS A 21 -2.56 -0.01 -28.50
N ALA A 22 -3.61 0.79 -28.32
CA ALA A 22 -3.98 1.32 -27.04
C ALA A 22 -4.37 0.12 -26.16
N GLY A 23 -3.47 -0.32 -25.26
CA GLY A 23 -3.75 -1.37 -24.30
C GLY A 23 -5.02 -1.01 -23.52
N ALA A 24 -5.93 -1.97 -23.35
CA ALA A 24 -7.10 -1.77 -22.51
C ALA A 24 -6.67 -1.34 -21.10
N PRO A 25 -7.40 -0.42 -20.44
CA PRO A 25 -7.09 -0.04 -19.06
C PRO A 25 -7.11 -1.29 -18.18
N PRO A 26 -6.23 -1.38 -17.16
CA PRO A 26 -6.23 -2.52 -16.25
C PRO A 26 -7.62 -2.68 -15.61
N PRO A 27 -8.05 -3.91 -15.33
CA PRO A 27 -9.32 -4.15 -14.67
C PRO A 27 -9.33 -3.47 -13.30
N PRO A 28 -10.52 -3.05 -12.80
CA PRO A 28 -10.63 -2.48 -11.46
C PRO A 28 -10.15 -3.52 -10.42
N PRO A 29 -9.52 -3.06 -9.32
CA PRO A 29 -9.05 -3.95 -8.27
C PRO A 29 -10.20 -4.77 -7.70
N ALA A 30 -9.90 -6.00 -7.24
CA ALA A 30 -10.86 -6.80 -6.51
C ALA A 30 -11.38 -6.04 -5.28
N PRO A 31 -12.63 -6.22 -4.84
CA PRO A 31 -13.20 -5.49 -3.69
C PRO A 31 -12.30 -5.52 -2.44
N GLN A 32 -11.67 -6.63 -2.15
CA GLN A 32 -10.73 -6.82 -1.03
C GLN A 32 -9.47 -5.94 -1.19
N GLU A 33 -8.89 -5.88 -2.38
CA GLU A 33 -7.74 -4.99 -2.64
C GLU A 33 -8.13 -3.51 -2.57
N ALA A 34 -9.39 -3.17 -2.84
CA ALA A 34 -9.89 -1.81 -2.67
C ALA A 34 -9.92 -1.41 -1.19
N GLU A 35 -10.29 -2.32 -0.29
CA GLU A 35 -10.31 -2.09 1.16
C GLU A 35 -8.89 -1.87 1.72
N GLY A 36 -7.94 -2.72 1.36
CA GLY A 36 -6.54 -2.52 1.75
C GLY A 36 -5.96 -1.19 1.25
N ARG A 37 -6.26 -0.82 0.01
CA ARG A 37 -5.89 0.51 -0.52
C ARG A 37 -6.56 1.66 0.23
N ALA A 38 -7.80 1.51 0.67
CA ALA A 38 -8.49 2.54 1.46
C ALA A 38 -7.81 2.73 2.82
N ILE A 39 -7.39 1.64 3.49
CA ILE A 39 -6.60 1.68 4.72
C ILE A 39 -5.29 2.44 4.51
N ALA A 40 -4.52 2.08 3.48
CA ALA A 40 -3.26 2.74 3.18
C ALA A 40 -3.44 4.23 2.81
N ALA A 41 -4.46 4.57 2.04
CA ALA A 41 -4.78 5.95 1.68
C ALA A 41 -5.20 6.78 2.91
N MET A 42 -6.00 6.19 3.80
CA MET A 42 -6.36 6.83 5.07
C MET A 42 -5.12 7.09 5.92
N ALA A 43 -4.23 6.11 6.08
CA ALA A 43 -2.97 6.30 6.80
C ALA A 43 -2.10 7.40 6.17
N ALA A 44 -2.04 7.47 4.83
CA ALA A 44 -1.31 8.50 4.12
C ALA A 44 -1.87 9.91 4.37
N SER A 45 -3.19 10.06 4.53
CA SER A 45 -3.83 11.35 4.84
C SER A 45 -3.50 11.87 6.24
N LEU A 46 -2.97 11.01 7.12
CA LEU A 46 -2.59 11.33 8.50
C LEU A 46 -1.09 11.65 8.66
N ILE A 47 -0.31 11.63 7.57
CA ILE A 47 1.10 12.00 7.61
C ILE A 47 1.23 13.44 8.14
N GLY A 48 2.19 13.65 9.05
CA GLY A 48 2.39 14.90 9.75
C GLY A 48 1.64 15.02 11.08
N THR A 49 0.69 14.12 11.39
CA THR A 49 0.04 14.09 12.71
C THR A 49 1.07 13.72 13.79
N PRO A 50 1.14 14.45 14.91
CA PRO A 50 2.13 14.21 15.94
C PRO A 50 2.07 12.81 16.56
N TYR A 51 3.23 12.29 16.98
CA TYR A 51 3.24 11.12 17.85
C TYR A 51 2.69 11.48 19.24
N HIS A 52 1.78 10.66 19.74
CA HIS A 52 1.26 10.75 21.10
C HIS A 52 1.22 9.35 21.70
N PHE A 53 1.93 9.13 22.81
CA PHE A 53 1.90 7.83 23.49
C PHE A 53 0.48 7.49 23.98
N GLY A 54 -0.04 6.33 23.60
CA GLY A 54 -1.42 5.93 23.87
C GLY A 54 -2.46 6.59 22.95
N GLY A 55 -2.06 7.44 22.02
CA GLY A 55 -2.96 8.16 21.11
C GLY A 55 -3.56 7.25 20.03
N ALA A 56 -4.87 7.43 19.78
CA ALA A 56 -5.64 6.71 18.75
C ALA A 56 -6.88 7.50 18.29
N ASP A 57 -6.92 8.83 18.47
CA ASP A 57 -8.12 9.66 18.34
C ASP A 57 -8.09 10.66 17.16
N GLY A 58 -7.00 10.67 16.38
CA GLY A 58 -6.81 11.59 15.26
C GLY A 58 -6.10 12.91 15.63
N VAL A 59 -5.93 13.21 16.91
CA VAL A 59 -5.14 14.37 17.38
C VAL A 59 -3.67 14.01 17.48
N GLY A 60 -3.39 12.75 17.83
CA GLY A 60 -2.06 12.18 17.87
C GLY A 60 -2.11 10.65 17.95
N PHE A 61 -1.06 9.99 17.52
CA PHE A 61 -1.01 8.53 17.43
C PHE A 61 0.26 7.95 18.04
N ASP A 62 0.13 6.80 18.71
CA ASP A 62 1.23 5.83 18.74
C ASP A 62 1.14 4.88 17.54
N CYS A 63 2.12 3.98 17.37
CA CYS A 63 2.20 3.12 16.20
C CYS A 63 0.96 2.22 16.02
N SER A 64 0.53 1.54 17.08
CA SER A 64 -0.65 0.65 17.06
C SER A 64 -1.97 1.40 17.11
N GLY A 65 -2.00 2.60 17.69
CA GLY A 65 -3.16 3.50 17.67
C GLY A 65 -3.45 4.05 16.27
N LEU A 66 -2.42 4.36 15.48
CA LEU A 66 -2.59 4.70 14.08
C LEU A 66 -3.21 3.54 13.29
N ALA A 67 -2.68 2.32 13.46
CA ALA A 67 -3.24 1.13 12.82
C ALA A 67 -4.70 0.90 13.24
N LEU A 68 -5.01 0.97 14.54
CA LEU A 68 -6.37 0.85 15.05
C LEU A 68 -7.31 1.88 14.41
N TYR A 69 -6.94 3.15 14.45
CA TYR A 69 -7.76 4.24 13.95
C TYR A 69 -8.14 4.08 12.47
N VAL A 70 -7.19 3.74 11.61
CA VAL A 70 -7.48 3.61 10.16
C VAL A 70 -8.32 2.37 9.85
N HIS A 71 -8.14 1.26 10.60
CA HIS A 71 -8.96 0.06 10.44
C HIS A 71 -10.40 0.30 10.90
N GLU A 72 -10.62 0.97 12.03
CA GLU A 72 -11.96 1.33 12.50
C GLU A 72 -12.72 2.19 11.47
N ARG A 73 -12.04 3.06 10.72
CA ARG A 73 -12.65 3.92 9.70
C ARG A 73 -13.15 3.16 8.48
N VAL A 74 -12.67 1.96 8.25
CA VAL A 74 -13.20 1.04 7.22
C VAL A 74 -14.06 -0.07 7.82
N GLY A 75 -14.43 0.04 9.11
CA GLY A 75 -15.33 -0.90 9.79
C GLY A 75 -14.67 -2.15 10.36
N LEU A 76 -13.32 -2.20 10.42
CA LEU A 76 -12.57 -3.32 10.97
C LEU A 76 -12.18 -3.06 12.42
N ILE A 77 -12.45 -4.02 13.29
CA ILE A 77 -12.06 -3.96 14.71
C ILE A 77 -10.77 -4.76 14.87
N ILE A 78 -9.70 -4.10 15.32
CA ILE A 78 -8.40 -4.73 15.58
C ILE A 78 -7.97 -4.46 17.03
N PRO A 79 -7.08 -5.27 17.63
CA PRO A 79 -6.58 -5.04 18.99
C PRO A 79 -5.81 -3.72 19.14
N ARG A 80 -5.70 -3.26 20.42
CA ARG A 80 -5.06 -1.96 20.72
C ARG A 80 -3.54 -1.98 20.59
N THR A 81 -2.86 -3.06 20.92
CA THR A 81 -1.39 -3.10 20.96
C THR A 81 -0.78 -3.83 19.76
N ALA A 82 0.44 -3.43 19.36
CA ALA A 82 1.13 -4.02 18.21
C ALA A 82 1.30 -5.56 18.36
N ALA A 83 1.62 -6.03 19.56
CA ALA A 83 1.78 -7.46 19.82
C ALA A 83 0.45 -8.24 19.73
N GLU A 84 -0.66 -7.65 20.17
CA GLU A 84 -1.98 -8.25 20.01
C GLU A 84 -2.45 -8.21 18.56
N GLN A 85 -2.22 -7.11 17.85
CA GLN A 85 -2.49 -6.98 16.42
C GLN A 85 -1.76 -8.07 15.62
N GLN A 86 -0.47 -8.29 15.91
CA GLN A 86 0.32 -9.32 15.25
C GLN A 86 -0.24 -10.73 15.49
N ARG A 87 -0.69 -11.03 16.71
CA ARG A 87 -1.29 -12.35 17.04
C ARG A 87 -2.67 -12.56 16.43
N ALA A 88 -3.45 -11.49 16.26
CA ALA A 88 -4.81 -11.54 15.75
C ALA A 88 -4.90 -11.46 14.21
N ALA A 89 -3.91 -10.89 13.57
CA ALA A 89 -3.88 -10.74 12.11
C ALA A 89 -3.71 -12.08 11.40
N HIS A 90 -4.31 -12.23 10.22
CA HIS A 90 -3.98 -13.32 9.30
C HIS A 90 -2.55 -13.14 8.78
N PRO A 91 -1.66 -14.13 8.95
CA PRO A 91 -0.27 -14.02 8.50
C PRO A 91 -0.17 -13.81 6.99
N VAL A 92 0.67 -12.86 6.57
CA VAL A 92 0.94 -12.56 5.16
C VAL A 92 2.42 -12.81 4.89
N PRO A 93 2.79 -13.65 3.89
CA PRO A 93 4.16 -13.76 3.42
C PRO A 93 4.66 -12.39 2.92
N LEU A 94 5.90 -12.01 3.25
CA LEU A 94 6.45 -10.69 2.87
C LEU A 94 6.46 -10.46 1.35
N ALA A 95 6.58 -11.53 0.56
CA ALA A 95 6.49 -11.47 -0.91
C ALA A 95 5.06 -11.20 -1.43
N GLN A 96 4.04 -11.28 -0.58
CA GLN A 96 2.63 -11.09 -0.91
C GLN A 96 2.02 -9.86 -0.23
N LEU A 97 2.87 -8.97 0.28
CA LEU A 97 2.43 -7.71 0.87
C LEU A 97 1.61 -6.89 -0.10
N ALA A 98 0.46 -6.41 0.35
CA ALA A 98 -0.43 -5.51 -0.37
C ALA A 98 -0.72 -4.25 0.49
N PRO A 99 -0.99 -3.09 -0.13
CA PRO A 99 -1.34 -1.89 0.62
C PRO A 99 -2.46 -2.16 1.63
N GLY A 100 -2.29 -1.66 2.86
CA GLY A 100 -3.19 -1.89 3.99
C GLY A 100 -2.79 -3.04 4.91
N ASP A 101 -1.84 -3.90 4.53
CA ASP A 101 -1.28 -4.90 5.43
C ASP A 101 -0.51 -4.25 6.57
N LEU A 102 -0.51 -4.88 7.73
CA LEU A 102 0.32 -4.47 8.85
C LEU A 102 1.68 -5.15 8.79
N VAL A 103 2.74 -4.39 9.01
CA VAL A 103 4.12 -4.87 9.13
C VAL A 103 4.58 -4.68 10.57
N PHE A 104 5.07 -5.75 11.19
CA PHE A 104 5.38 -5.82 12.60
C PHE A 104 6.88 -5.92 12.82
N PHE A 105 7.36 -5.17 13.82
CA PHE A 105 8.79 -5.05 14.10
C PHE A 105 9.07 -5.39 15.57
N ASP A 106 10.22 -6.03 15.77
CA ASP A 106 10.88 -6.17 17.07
C ASP A 106 12.02 -5.14 17.16
N ILE A 107 11.70 -3.96 17.67
CA ILE A 107 12.65 -2.84 17.75
C ILE A 107 13.66 -3.05 18.88
N ARG A 108 13.23 -3.62 20.01
CA ARG A 108 14.02 -3.79 21.23
C ARG A 108 14.66 -5.16 21.36
N GLY A 109 14.33 -6.13 20.49
CA GLY A 109 14.92 -7.47 20.47
C GLY A 109 14.29 -8.46 21.47
N HIS A 110 13.04 -8.25 21.88
CA HIS A 110 12.38 -9.10 22.88
C HIS A 110 10.97 -9.55 22.45
N SER A 111 10.27 -8.74 21.69
CA SER A 111 8.89 -9.00 21.25
C SER A 111 8.46 -7.95 20.23
N ILE A 112 7.31 -8.17 19.59
CA ILE A 112 6.70 -7.16 18.73
C ILE A 112 6.32 -5.95 19.57
N ASP A 113 6.96 -4.81 19.29
CA ASP A 113 6.77 -3.55 20.00
C ASP A 113 6.53 -2.35 19.05
N HIS A 114 6.48 -2.62 17.74
CA HIS A 114 6.18 -1.60 16.75
C HIS A 114 5.41 -2.19 15.56
N VAL A 115 4.60 -1.32 14.92
CA VAL A 115 3.78 -1.67 13.76
C VAL A 115 3.71 -0.49 12.80
N GLY A 116 3.58 -0.81 11.51
CA GLY A 116 3.28 0.14 10.44
C GLY A 116 2.28 -0.45 9.46
N ILE A 117 1.73 0.40 8.61
CA ILE A 117 0.76 0.05 7.57
C ILE A 117 1.49 0.08 6.24
N TYR A 118 1.54 -1.05 5.54
CA TYR A 118 2.19 -1.13 4.24
C TYR A 118 1.46 -0.26 3.22
N ALA A 119 2.21 0.57 2.51
CA ALA A 119 1.68 1.54 1.55
C ALA A 119 1.97 1.17 0.08
N GLY A 120 2.70 0.07 -0.16
CA GLY A 120 3.22 -0.30 -1.47
C GLY A 120 4.67 0.11 -1.67
N ASP A 121 5.30 -0.39 -2.72
CA ASP A 121 6.65 -0.03 -3.17
C ASP A 121 7.73 -0.15 -2.08
N GLY A 122 7.61 -1.15 -1.19
CA GLY A 122 8.55 -1.37 -0.10
C GLY A 122 8.48 -0.31 1.01
N ARG A 123 7.44 0.54 1.07
CA ARG A 123 7.24 1.57 2.07
C ARG A 123 6.08 1.25 3.00
N PHE A 124 6.14 1.77 4.21
CA PHE A 124 5.05 1.69 5.18
C PHE A 124 4.86 3.02 5.89
N ILE A 125 3.69 3.25 6.48
CA ILE A 125 3.33 4.45 7.23
C ILE A 125 3.23 4.08 8.70
N HIS A 126 3.83 4.88 9.58
CA HIS A 126 3.83 4.64 11.00
C HIS A 126 3.95 5.94 11.83
N ALA A 127 3.59 5.87 13.11
CA ALA A 127 3.91 6.87 14.12
C ALA A 127 5.17 6.39 14.87
N PRO A 128 6.37 6.96 14.61
CA PRO A 128 7.63 6.33 15.01
C PRO A 128 7.93 6.43 16.51
N ARG A 129 7.88 7.61 17.12
CA ARG A 129 8.18 7.86 18.54
C ARG A 129 7.91 9.31 18.93
N ALA A 130 7.95 9.59 20.21
CA ALA A 130 7.84 10.96 20.75
C ALA A 130 8.78 11.96 20.06
N GLY A 131 8.28 13.16 19.81
CA GLY A 131 8.99 14.23 19.12
C GLY A 131 8.99 14.16 17.60
N LEU A 132 8.39 13.11 17.03
CA LEU A 132 8.19 12.94 15.60
C LEU A 132 6.70 12.89 15.24
N ALA A 133 6.41 12.82 13.96
CA ALA A 133 5.05 12.72 13.43
C ALA A 133 4.89 11.45 12.59
N VAL A 134 3.66 11.09 12.26
CA VAL A 134 3.34 10.04 11.28
C VAL A 134 4.11 10.30 10.00
N THR A 135 4.80 9.30 9.51
CA THR A 135 5.69 9.41 8.35
C THR A 135 5.84 8.08 7.62
N TYR A 136 6.52 8.09 6.48
CA TYR A 136 6.94 6.88 5.79
C TYR A 136 8.20 6.28 6.41
N GLY A 137 8.25 4.95 6.44
CA GLY A 137 9.44 4.14 6.65
C GLY A 137 9.67 3.21 5.46
N GLU A 138 10.84 2.57 5.40
CA GLU A 138 11.24 1.68 4.31
C GLU A 138 11.54 0.27 4.82
N LEU A 139 11.10 -0.74 4.04
CA LEU A 139 11.30 -2.16 4.35
C LEU A 139 12.56 -2.75 3.70
N GLY A 140 13.03 -2.17 2.59
CA GLY A 140 14.10 -2.75 1.78
C GLY A 140 15.50 -2.62 2.40
N HIS A 141 15.74 -1.63 3.25
CA HIS A 141 17.05 -1.35 3.85
C HIS A 141 16.94 -0.54 5.14
N GLY A 142 18.07 -0.39 5.86
CA GLY A 142 18.16 0.48 7.01
C GLY A 142 17.67 -0.12 8.33
N PHE A 143 17.19 0.73 9.21
CA PHE A 143 16.85 0.40 10.59
C PHE A 143 15.68 -0.59 10.70
N TYR A 144 14.59 -0.34 9.98
CA TYR A 144 13.37 -1.15 10.04
C TYR A 144 13.51 -2.48 9.30
N ALA A 145 14.23 -2.52 8.18
CA ALA A 145 14.47 -3.76 7.42
C ALA A 145 15.08 -4.87 8.28
N ARG A 146 16.03 -4.52 9.17
CA ARG A 146 16.70 -5.46 10.06
C ARG A 146 15.86 -5.90 11.27
N ARG A 147 14.70 -5.27 11.48
CA ARG A 147 13.80 -5.48 12.63
C ARG A 147 12.41 -5.96 12.23
N LEU A 148 12.18 -6.09 10.93
CA LEU A 148 10.93 -6.64 10.40
C LEU A 148 10.82 -8.11 10.80
N ALA A 149 9.79 -8.43 11.57
CA ALA A 149 9.56 -9.76 12.12
C ALA A 149 8.49 -10.53 11.33
N SER A 150 7.39 -9.87 10.98
CA SER A 150 6.25 -10.50 10.30
C SER A 150 5.35 -9.46 9.65
N ALA A 151 4.36 -9.95 8.88
CA ALA A 151 3.27 -9.14 8.38
C ALA A 151 1.93 -9.86 8.58
N GLY A 152 0.84 -9.09 8.56
CA GLY A 152 -0.50 -9.64 8.73
C GLY A 152 -1.58 -8.74 8.16
N ARG A 153 -2.76 -9.31 7.95
CA ARG A 153 -3.89 -8.68 7.26
C ARG A 153 -5.16 -8.80 8.09
N PHE A 154 -5.99 -7.75 8.08
CA PHE A 154 -7.32 -7.74 8.71
C PHE A 154 -8.45 -7.50 7.70
N TRP A 155 -8.16 -7.03 6.52
CA TRP A 155 -9.13 -6.63 5.50
C TRP A 155 -9.50 -7.75 4.51
N ASP A 156 -9.18 -8.99 4.79
CA ASP A 156 -9.65 -10.12 3.98
C ASP A 156 -11.04 -10.53 4.44
N SER A 157 -11.99 -10.70 3.51
CA SER A 157 -13.39 -11.03 3.76
C SER A 157 -13.64 -12.29 4.61
N ALA A 158 -12.63 -13.13 4.82
CA ALA A 158 -12.69 -14.24 5.76
C ALA A 158 -12.70 -13.79 7.24
N THR A 159 -12.31 -12.55 7.55
CA THR A 159 -12.23 -12.03 8.93
C THR A 159 -13.48 -11.29 9.35
N ALA A 160 -14.25 -10.72 8.45
CA ALA A 160 -15.47 -9.96 8.74
C ALA A 160 -16.68 -10.82 9.17
N ALA A 161 -16.56 -12.15 9.17
CA ALA A 161 -17.63 -13.10 9.46
C ALA A 161 -17.48 -13.87 10.79
N ARG A 162 -16.68 -13.35 11.77
CA ARG A 162 -16.56 -13.97 13.11
C ARG A 162 -16.90 -13.02 14.23
#